data_b68bf2564dac1af551bf04ca9a257a26
#
_entry.id   b68bf2564dac1af551bf04ca9a257a26
#
_cell.length_a   1.000
_cell.length_b   1.000
_cell.length_c   1.000
_cell.angle_alpha   90.00
_cell.angle_beta   90.00
_cell.angle_gamma   90.00
#
_symmetry.space_group_name_H-M   'P 1'
#
loop_
_entity.id
_entity.type
_entity.pdbx_description
1 polymer ?
#
loop_
_entity_poly.entity_id
_entity_poly.type
_entity_poly.pdbx_seq_one_letter_code
_entity_poly.pdbx_strand_id
1 'polypeptide(L)'
;GGLCSKFFSALLRSSIHFLERGALPIHKGELHLAGLTRPVEVLWDHHAVPHISAFDEHDLFFTQGYLHAQERLWQMEINRRFLSGRMAEIFGDFALPWRELSSHFRGRTSVDFDYFARLIGIRAAASASLAIVKEDDALRLRSYCDGVNRYIENCGKRLPWEFRLLRFEPEPWRPEDTLTIGKGFAFLLSTALYTRLNFIAIAAKLADEPAKL
;
A
#
# COMPACT_ATOMS: atom_id res chain seq x y z
N GLY A 1 -23.56 -14.10 -28.39
CA GLY A 1 -22.49 -13.97 -27.36
C GLY A 1 -22.87 -13.24 -26.07
N GLY A 2 -24.04 -12.55 -26.01
CA GLY A 2 -24.38 -11.67 -24.88
C GLY A 2 -24.93 -12.36 -23.59
N LEU A 3 -25.57 -13.51 -23.72
CA LEU A 3 -26.22 -14.19 -22.57
C LEU A 3 -25.16 -14.91 -21.70
N CYS A 4 -24.21 -15.57 -22.31
CA CYS A 4 -23.15 -16.31 -21.62
C CYS A 4 -22.21 -15.37 -20.83
N SER A 5 -21.91 -14.19 -21.40
CA SER A 5 -21.12 -13.13 -20.72
C SER A 5 -21.86 -12.54 -19.52
N LYS A 6 -23.16 -12.30 -19.62
CA LYS A 6 -24.00 -11.81 -18.52
C LYS A 6 -24.15 -12.84 -17.41
N PHE A 7 -24.31 -14.12 -17.76
CA PHE A 7 -24.40 -15.21 -16.78
C PHE A 7 -23.07 -15.40 -16.04
N PHE A 8 -21.97 -15.39 -16.76
CA PHE A 8 -20.62 -15.49 -16.18
C PHE A 8 -20.31 -14.30 -15.27
N SER A 9 -20.66 -13.08 -15.69
CA SER A 9 -20.47 -11.89 -14.86
C SER A 9 -21.36 -11.88 -13.60
N ALA A 10 -22.59 -12.40 -13.69
CA ALA A 10 -23.48 -12.54 -12.54
C ALA A 10 -22.95 -13.59 -11.54
N LEU A 11 -22.45 -14.72 -12.05
CA LEU A 11 -21.86 -15.79 -11.23
C LEU A 11 -20.60 -15.29 -10.52
N LEU A 12 -19.73 -14.57 -11.25
CA LEU A 12 -18.52 -13.93 -10.69
C LEU A 12 -18.88 -12.92 -9.59
N ARG A 13 -19.84 -12.05 -9.84
CA ARG A 13 -20.32 -11.08 -8.82
C ARG A 13 -20.88 -11.77 -7.59
N SER A 14 -21.68 -12.83 -7.78
CA SER A 14 -22.27 -13.61 -6.68
C SER A 14 -21.19 -14.31 -5.84
N SER A 15 -20.16 -14.86 -6.51
CA SER A 15 -19.03 -15.51 -5.85
C SER A 15 -18.16 -14.51 -5.09
N ILE A 16 -17.87 -13.36 -5.68
CA ILE A 16 -17.13 -12.27 -5.03
C ILE A 16 -17.91 -11.77 -3.81
N HIS A 17 -19.20 -11.50 -3.97
CA HIS A 17 -20.07 -11.05 -2.87
C HIS A 17 -20.15 -12.08 -1.71
N PHE A 18 -20.13 -13.37 -2.02
CA PHE A 18 -20.05 -14.43 -1.00
C PHE A 18 -18.69 -14.45 -0.28
N LEU A 19 -17.61 -14.21 -1.01
CA LEU A 19 -16.26 -14.13 -0.45
C LEU A 19 -16.06 -12.89 0.42
N GLU A 20 -16.73 -11.79 0.07
CA GLU A 20 -16.62 -10.51 0.80
C GLU A 20 -17.44 -10.47 2.09
N ARG A 21 -18.52 -11.24 2.20
CA ARG A 21 -19.46 -11.18 3.34
C ARG A 21 -18.82 -11.33 4.72
N GLY A 22 -17.68 -12.02 4.82
CA GLY A 22 -16.94 -12.18 6.07
C GLY A 22 -15.87 -11.12 6.33
N ALA A 23 -15.53 -10.30 5.32
CA ALA A 23 -14.43 -9.33 5.37
C ALA A 23 -14.92 -7.87 5.35
N LEU A 24 -16.24 -7.65 5.43
CA LEU A 24 -16.78 -6.29 5.44
C LEU A 24 -16.38 -5.54 6.73
N PRO A 25 -16.02 -4.26 6.61
CA PRO A 25 -15.70 -3.41 7.74
C PRO A 25 -16.86 -3.27 8.73
N ILE A 26 -16.55 -3.12 10.01
CA ILE A 26 -17.54 -2.89 11.06
C ILE A 26 -17.62 -1.38 11.30
N HIS A 27 -18.75 -0.78 10.94
CA HIS A 27 -18.99 0.68 11.08
C HIS A 27 -19.96 1.02 12.21
N LYS A 28 -20.46 0.02 12.96
CA LYS A 28 -21.45 0.22 14.03
C LYS A 28 -21.18 -0.72 15.19
N GLY A 29 -21.45 -0.24 16.40
CA GLY A 29 -21.32 -1.03 17.61
C GLY A 29 -20.08 -0.65 18.40
N GLU A 30 -19.75 -1.48 19.37
CA GLU A 30 -18.62 -1.30 20.29
C GLU A 30 -17.60 -2.42 20.05
N LEU A 31 -16.32 -2.06 20.01
CA LEU A 31 -15.21 -2.98 19.86
C LEU A 31 -14.25 -2.84 21.03
N HIS A 32 -13.95 -3.95 21.69
CA HIS A 32 -12.92 -3.99 22.73
C HIS A 32 -11.57 -4.33 22.10
N LEU A 33 -10.70 -3.34 22.00
CA LEU A 33 -9.36 -3.47 21.40
C LEU A 33 -8.29 -3.37 22.49
N ALA A 34 -7.55 -4.44 22.71
CA ALA A 34 -6.34 -4.38 23.51
C ALA A 34 -5.31 -3.47 22.85
N GLY A 35 -4.71 -2.56 23.60
CA GLY A 35 -3.76 -1.56 23.11
C GLY A 35 -4.26 -0.13 23.22
N LEU A 36 -5.58 0.11 23.27
CA LEU A 36 -6.13 1.40 23.64
C LEU A 36 -6.00 1.65 25.15
N THR A 37 -5.68 2.88 25.52
CA THR A 37 -5.58 3.33 26.91
C THR A 37 -6.91 3.85 27.43
N ARG A 38 -7.71 4.43 26.54
CA ARG A 38 -9.03 5.02 26.84
C ARG A 38 -10.03 4.74 25.72
N PRO A 39 -11.34 4.88 25.97
CA PRO A 39 -12.35 4.80 24.92
C PRO A 39 -12.11 5.85 23.84
N VAL A 40 -12.25 5.42 22.57
CA VAL A 40 -12.18 6.26 21.38
C VAL A 40 -13.52 6.21 20.68
N GLU A 41 -14.04 7.36 20.29
CA GLU A 41 -15.25 7.47 19.49
C GLU A 41 -14.89 7.61 18.01
N VAL A 42 -15.59 6.84 17.15
CA VAL A 42 -15.44 6.93 15.70
C VAL A 42 -16.81 7.13 15.06
N LEU A 43 -16.98 8.27 14.39
CA LEU A 43 -18.21 8.61 13.68
C LEU A 43 -17.97 8.60 12.19
N TRP A 44 -18.80 7.87 11.44
CA TRP A 44 -18.76 7.91 9.97
C TRP A 44 -19.78 8.90 9.45
N ASP A 45 -19.34 9.81 8.59
CA ASP A 45 -20.23 10.72 7.89
C ASP A 45 -20.96 10.02 6.71
N HIS A 46 -21.77 10.79 5.98
CA HIS A 46 -22.53 10.27 4.83
C HIS A 46 -21.65 9.89 3.61
N HIS A 47 -20.38 10.27 3.59
CA HIS A 47 -19.39 9.85 2.62
C HIS A 47 -18.57 8.63 3.09
N ALA A 48 -18.93 8.04 4.23
CA ALA A 48 -18.19 6.97 4.89
C ALA A 48 -16.76 7.37 5.29
N VAL A 49 -16.54 8.66 5.61
CA VAL A 49 -15.28 9.13 6.17
C VAL A 49 -15.33 8.99 7.68
N PRO A 50 -14.38 8.27 8.32
CA PRO A 50 -14.32 8.14 9.76
C PRO A 50 -13.74 9.41 10.41
N HIS A 51 -14.42 9.91 11.40
CA HIS A 51 -13.99 10.98 12.28
C HIS A 51 -13.62 10.39 13.63
N ILE A 52 -12.35 10.48 14.03
CA ILE A 52 -11.82 9.86 15.24
C ILE A 52 -11.69 10.92 16.33
N SER A 53 -12.31 10.67 17.47
CA SER A 53 -12.18 11.48 18.69
C SER A 53 -11.49 10.67 19.77
N ALA A 54 -10.22 10.96 20.04
CA ALA A 54 -9.40 10.32 21.04
C ALA A 54 -8.92 11.34 22.07
N PHE A 55 -8.58 10.88 23.28
CA PHE A 55 -8.08 11.73 24.35
C PHE A 55 -6.60 12.08 24.19
N ASP A 56 -5.82 11.20 23.59
CA ASP A 56 -4.39 11.37 23.37
C ASP A 56 -3.97 10.90 21.99
N GLU A 57 -2.73 11.23 21.61
CA GLU A 57 -2.17 10.90 20.30
C GLU A 57 -1.94 9.41 20.12
N HIS A 58 -1.61 8.66 21.20
CA HIS A 58 -1.43 7.21 21.11
C HIS A 58 -2.69 6.54 20.60
N ASP A 59 -3.82 6.79 21.29
CA ASP A 59 -5.10 6.18 20.96
C ASP A 59 -5.64 6.69 19.59
N LEU A 60 -5.33 7.95 19.23
CA LEU A 60 -5.66 8.52 17.93
C LEU A 60 -4.98 7.76 16.80
N PHE A 61 -3.65 7.63 16.84
CA PHE A 61 -2.88 6.97 15.78
C PHE A 61 -3.09 5.45 15.77
N PHE A 62 -3.27 4.83 16.93
CA PHE A 62 -3.67 3.43 17.03
C PHE A 62 -5.00 3.18 16.30
N THR A 63 -6.02 3.98 16.61
CA THR A 63 -7.34 3.85 15.97
C THR A 63 -7.27 4.11 14.48
N GLN A 64 -6.50 5.12 14.04
CA GLN A 64 -6.29 5.38 12.62
C GLN A 64 -5.66 4.18 11.91
N GLY A 65 -4.63 3.57 12.50
CA GLY A 65 -3.99 2.37 11.96
C GLY A 65 -4.95 1.20 11.85
N TYR A 66 -5.74 0.96 12.88
CA TYR A 66 -6.77 -0.08 12.90
C TYR A 66 -7.81 0.10 11.79
N LEU A 67 -8.35 1.32 11.64
CA LEU A 67 -9.34 1.64 10.61
C LEU A 67 -8.76 1.56 9.20
N HIS A 68 -7.53 2.03 8.98
CA HIS A 68 -6.88 1.88 7.67
C HIS A 68 -6.72 0.41 7.29
N ALA A 69 -6.33 -0.43 8.23
CA ALA A 69 -6.22 -1.88 7.98
C ALA A 69 -7.60 -2.50 7.76
N GLN A 70 -8.61 -2.12 8.55
CA GLN A 70 -9.98 -2.60 8.37
C GLN A 70 -10.53 -2.32 6.96
N GLU A 71 -10.24 -1.14 6.42
CA GLU A 71 -10.79 -0.70 5.14
C GLU A 71 -9.91 -1.09 3.95
N ARG A 72 -8.59 -1.18 4.13
CA ARG A 72 -7.63 -1.19 3.02
C ARG A 72 -6.43 -2.13 3.20
N LEU A 73 -6.51 -3.17 4.04
CA LEU A 73 -5.36 -4.02 4.34
C LEU A 73 -4.71 -4.60 3.07
N TRP A 74 -5.52 -5.07 2.11
CA TRP A 74 -5.00 -5.59 0.84
C TRP A 74 -4.23 -4.52 0.06
N GLN A 75 -4.80 -3.32 -0.06
CA GLN A 75 -4.13 -2.20 -0.74
C GLN A 75 -2.84 -1.79 -0.04
N MET A 76 -2.84 -1.79 1.30
CA MET A 76 -1.64 -1.49 2.10
C MET A 76 -0.54 -2.53 1.82
N GLU A 77 -0.89 -3.82 1.81
CA GLU A 77 0.05 -4.91 1.53
C GLU A 77 0.65 -4.80 0.13
N ILE A 78 -0.18 -4.59 -0.88
CA ILE A 78 0.29 -4.45 -2.26
C ILE A 78 1.19 -3.22 -2.43
N ASN A 79 0.83 -2.08 -1.88
CA ASN A 79 1.66 -0.87 -1.93
C ASN A 79 3.01 -1.08 -1.25
N ARG A 80 3.03 -1.72 -0.08
CA ARG A 80 4.26 -2.07 0.64
C ARG A 80 5.18 -2.94 -0.21
N ARG A 81 4.65 -3.99 -0.85
CA ARG A 81 5.43 -4.91 -1.68
C ARG A 81 5.88 -4.28 -2.98
N PHE A 82 4.99 -3.54 -3.64
CA PHE A 82 5.31 -2.80 -4.85
C PHE A 82 6.51 -1.86 -4.65
N LEU A 83 6.47 -1.05 -3.60
CA LEU A 83 7.51 -0.07 -3.31
C LEU A 83 8.79 -0.69 -2.72
N SER A 84 8.70 -1.91 -2.19
CA SER A 84 9.84 -2.67 -1.66
C SER A 84 10.46 -3.63 -2.67
N GLY A 85 9.89 -3.76 -3.89
CA GLY A 85 10.34 -4.72 -4.89
C GLY A 85 10.12 -6.18 -4.46
N ARG A 86 8.90 -6.51 -4.05
CA ARG A 86 8.51 -7.82 -3.50
C ARG A 86 7.20 -8.36 -4.11
N MET A 87 6.83 -7.87 -5.31
CA MET A 87 5.59 -8.29 -5.97
C MET A 87 5.62 -9.74 -6.44
N ALA A 88 6.77 -10.18 -6.94
CA ALA A 88 6.96 -11.55 -7.42
C ALA A 88 6.83 -12.62 -6.32
N GLU A 89 6.99 -12.25 -5.05
CA GLU A 89 6.77 -13.17 -3.92
C GLU A 89 5.33 -13.66 -3.83
N ILE A 90 4.36 -12.85 -4.25
CA ILE A 90 2.93 -13.19 -4.21
C ILE A 90 2.44 -13.69 -5.57
N PHE A 91 2.81 -13.00 -6.64
CA PHE A 91 2.23 -13.24 -7.95
C PHE A 91 3.10 -14.15 -8.83
N GLY A 92 4.31 -14.50 -8.37
CA GLY A 92 5.30 -15.19 -9.19
C GLY A 92 5.86 -14.27 -10.27
N ASP A 93 6.64 -14.85 -11.19
CA ASP A 93 7.16 -14.15 -12.36
C ASP A 93 6.13 -14.12 -13.48
N PHE A 94 5.48 -12.98 -13.67
CA PHE A 94 4.46 -12.78 -14.71
C PHE A 94 4.78 -11.57 -15.59
N ALA A 95 4.32 -11.60 -16.82
CA ALA A 95 4.46 -10.50 -17.76
C ALA A 95 3.61 -9.31 -17.29
N LEU A 96 4.24 -8.16 -17.14
CA LEU A 96 3.53 -6.94 -16.75
C LEU A 96 2.65 -6.45 -17.92
N PRO A 97 1.35 -6.19 -17.67
CA PRO A 97 0.43 -5.76 -18.72
C PRO A 97 0.67 -4.32 -19.19
N TRP A 98 1.54 -3.59 -18.53
CA TRP A 98 1.76 -2.15 -18.75
C TRP A 98 2.84 -1.89 -19.78
N ARG A 99 2.51 -2.10 -21.05
CA ARG A 99 3.39 -1.75 -22.16
C ARG A 99 3.86 -0.30 -22.14
N GLU A 100 3.06 0.61 -21.59
CA GLU A 100 3.35 2.05 -21.55
C GLU A 100 4.34 2.42 -20.42
N LEU A 101 4.30 1.73 -19.28
CA LEU A 101 5.36 1.88 -18.26
C LEU A 101 6.67 1.21 -18.72
N SER A 102 6.58 0.19 -19.56
CA SER A 102 7.72 -0.58 -20.06
C SER A 102 8.51 0.10 -21.18
N SER A 103 8.04 1.20 -21.78
CA SER A 103 8.83 1.94 -22.78
C SER A 103 10.05 2.63 -22.16
N HIS A 104 9.97 2.98 -20.88
CA HIS A 104 11.07 3.57 -20.10
C HIS A 104 11.74 2.56 -19.16
N PHE A 105 11.07 1.47 -18.88
CA PHE A 105 11.54 0.36 -18.07
C PHE A 105 11.79 -0.83 -18.99
N ARG A 106 13.04 -1.24 -19.14
CA ARG A 106 13.41 -2.38 -20.02
C ARG A 106 12.96 -3.73 -19.49
N GLY A 107 12.44 -3.79 -18.25
CA GLY A 107 11.89 -4.96 -17.63
C GLY A 107 10.53 -5.33 -18.22
N ARG A 108 10.27 -6.63 -18.36
CA ARG A 108 9.02 -7.18 -18.93
C ARG A 108 8.21 -7.97 -17.92
N THR A 109 8.80 -8.29 -16.77
CA THR A 109 8.20 -9.16 -15.78
C THR A 109 8.13 -8.51 -14.40
N SER A 110 7.38 -9.12 -13.50
CA SER A 110 7.29 -8.70 -12.09
C SER A 110 8.65 -8.77 -11.39
N VAL A 111 9.50 -9.74 -11.73
CA VAL A 111 10.87 -9.86 -11.20
C VAL A 111 11.74 -8.69 -11.64
N ASP A 112 11.64 -8.30 -12.93
CA ASP A 112 12.35 -7.13 -13.44
C ASP A 112 11.92 -5.86 -12.71
N PHE A 113 10.61 -5.74 -12.42
CA PHE A 113 10.08 -4.60 -11.66
C PHE A 113 10.60 -4.61 -10.22
N ASP A 114 10.59 -5.76 -9.55
CA ASP A 114 11.10 -5.89 -8.19
C ASP A 114 12.60 -5.54 -8.12
N TYR A 115 13.38 -5.95 -9.11
CA TYR A 115 14.78 -5.54 -9.24
C TYR A 115 14.91 -4.01 -9.35
N PHE A 116 14.11 -3.38 -10.22
CA PHE A 116 14.11 -1.93 -10.41
C PHE A 116 13.70 -1.19 -9.12
N ALA A 117 12.64 -1.63 -8.44
CA ALA A 117 12.19 -1.02 -7.19
C ALA A 117 13.27 -1.08 -6.09
N ARG A 118 14.00 -2.20 -6.02
CA ARG A 118 15.15 -2.35 -5.11
C ARG A 118 16.32 -1.46 -5.50
N LEU A 119 16.58 -1.28 -6.79
CA LEU A 119 17.62 -0.40 -7.30
C LEU A 119 17.34 1.07 -6.96
N ILE A 120 16.07 1.52 -7.08
CA ILE A 120 15.63 2.86 -6.63
C ILE A 120 15.83 3.02 -5.12
N GLY A 121 15.66 1.95 -4.35
CA GLY A 121 16.04 1.93 -2.94
C GLY A 121 15.08 2.67 -2.01
N ILE A 122 13.77 2.78 -2.37
CA ILE A 122 12.77 3.49 -1.56
C ILE A 122 12.71 2.92 -0.14
N ARG A 123 12.71 1.58 0.01
CA ARG A 123 12.70 0.93 1.33
C ARG A 123 13.99 1.22 2.12
N ALA A 124 15.15 1.18 1.48
CA ALA A 124 16.42 1.52 2.13
C ALA A 124 16.42 2.98 2.62
N ALA A 125 15.89 3.90 1.79
CA ALA A 125 15.73 5.30 2.19
C ALA A 125 14.71 5.48 3.32
N ALA A 126 13.66 4.65 3.40
CA ALA A 126 12.71 4.65 4.50
C ALA A 126 13.37 4.19 5.82
N SER A 127 14.14 3.11 5.79
CA SER A 127 14.89 2.61 6.95
C SER A 127 15.91 3.62 7.44
N ALA A 128 16.65 4.28 6.53
CA ALA A 128 17.58 5.35 6.89
C ALA A 128 16.88 6.55 7.53
N SER A 129 15.68 6.91 7.04
CA SER A 129 14.88 7.98 7.64
C SER A 129 14.39 7.63 9.03
N LEU A 130 14.00 6.36 9.26
CA LEU A 130 13.51 5.93 10.57
C LEU A 130 14.60 6.11 11.65
N ALA A 131 15.88 5.95 11.30
CA ALA A 131 17.00 6.13 12.23
C ALA A 131 17.17 7.58 12.74
N ILE A 132 16.57 8.57 12.05
CA ILE A 132 16.66 9.99 12.39
C ILE A 132 15.32 10.63 12.72
N VAL A 133 14.25 9.84 12.78
CA VAL A 133 12.90 10.32 13.19
C VAL A 133 12.96 10.76 14.65
N LYS A 134 12.34 11.89 14.96
CA LYS A 134 12.21 12.37 16.35
C LYS A 134 11.38 11.38 17.17
N GLU A 135 11.66 11.31 18.48
CA GLU A 135 11.02 10.34 19.37
C GLU A 135 9.49 10.44 19.35
N ASP A 136 8.93 11.65 19.38
CA ASP A 136 7.47 11.84 19.32
C ASP A 136 6.85 11.27 18.05
N ASP A 137 7.49 11.51 16.89
CA ASP A 137 7.02 10.99 15.61
C ASP A 137 7.21 9.45 15.51
N ALA A 138 8.29 8.93 16.12
CA ALA A 138 8.50 7.49 16.22
C ALA A 138 7.43 6.82 17.10
N LEU A 139 6.99 7.48 18.19
CA LEU A 139 5.87 7.01 19.02
C LEU A 139 4.56 6.98 18.23
N ARG A 140 4.24 8.05 17.49
CA ARG A 140 3.06 8.10 16.60
C ARG A 140 3.07 6.98 15.56
N LEU A 141 4.23 6.77 14.90
CA LEU A 141 4.39 5.69 13.93
C LEU A 141 4.20 4.31 14.56
N ARG A 142 4.74 4.08 15.76
CA ARG A 142 4.56 2.81 16.50
C ARG A 142 3.08 2.60 16.84
N SER A 143 2.41 3.60 17.41
CA SER A 143 0.97 3.51 17.74
C SER A 143 0.12 3.18 16.51
N TYR A 144 0.40 3.81 15.37
CA TYR A 144 -0.25 3.48 14.11
C TYR A 144 -0.01 2.01 13.70
N CYS A 145 1.24 1.54 13.77
CA CYS A 145 1.58 0.16 13.45
C CYS A 145 0.89 -0.84 14.38
N ASP A 146 0.80 -0.51 15.68
CA ASP A 146 0.12 -1.35 16.66
C ASP A 146 -1.37 -1.47 16.34
N GLY A 147 -2.00 -0.40 15.90
CA GLY A 147 -3.38 -0.42 15.41
C GLY A 147 -3.57 -1.31 14.18
N VAL A 148 -2.70 -1.18 13.17
CA VAL A 148 -2.72 -2.05 11.98
C VAL A 148 -2.55 -3.53 12.39
N ASN A 149 -1.57 -3.82 13.22
CA ASN A 149 -1.27 -5.18 13.67
C ASN A 149 -2.41 -5.74 14.51
N ARG A 150 -3.05 -4.92 15.34
CA ARG A 150 -4.24 -5.33 16.10
C ARG A 150 -5.38 -5.75 15.19
N TYR A 151 -5.59 -5.06 14.06
CA TYR A 151 -6.56 -5.51 13.07
C TYR A 151 -6.15 -6.85 12.44
N ILE A 152 -4.89 -7.00 12.02
CA ILE A 152 -4.37 -8.25 11.44
C ILE A 152 -4.59 -9.44 12.39
N GLU A 153 -4.32 -9.26 13.69
CA GLU A 153 -4.53 -10.28 14.71
C GLU A 153 -6.02 -10.62 14.92
N ASN A 154 -6.88 -9.59 14.92
CA ASN A 154 -8.30 -9.74 15.22
C ASN A 154 -9.11 -10.22 14.01
N CYS A 155 -8.68 -9.95 12.78
CA CYS A 155 -9.45 -10.32 11.60
C CYS A 155 -9.50 -11.84 11.37
N GLY A 156 -8.48 -12.60 11.75
CA GLY A 156 -8.45 -14.06 11.65
C GLY A 156 -8.91 -14.56 10.29
N LYS A 157 -9.99 -15.36 10.25
CA LYS A 157 -10.58 -15.87 9.00
C LYS A 157 -11.31 -14.81 8.15
N ARG A 158 -11.46 -13.59 8.66
CA ARG A 158 -12.10 -12.46 7.97
C ARG A 158 -11.13 -11.59 7.18
N LEU A 159 -9.93 -12.09 6.92
CA LEU A 159 -8.99 -11.45 6.00
C LEU A 159 -9.67 -11.13 4.66
N PRO A 160 -9.32 -10.02 4.00
CA PRO A 160 -9.71 -9.74 2.62
C PRO A 160 -9.55 -10.97 1.73
N TRP A 161 -10.50 -11.17 0.82
CA TRP A 161 -10.58 -12.40 0.02
C TRP A 161 -9.33 -12.65 -0.84
N GLU A 162 -8.60 -11.59 -1.18
CA GLU A 162 -7.36 -11.65 -1.95
C GLU A 162 -6.28 -12.47 -1.23
N PHE A 163 -6.12 -12.29 0.07
CA PHE A 163 -5.19 -13.08 0.88
C PHE A 163 -5.53 -14.57 0.83
N ARG A 164 -6.83 -14.89 0.91
CA ARG A 164 -7.30 -16.28 0.84
C ARG A 164 -7.12 -16.88 -0.56
N LEU A 165 -7.38 -16.09 -1.61
CA LEU A 165 -7.22 -16.52 -3.00
C LEU A 165 -5.75 -16.81 -3.30
N LEU A 166 -4.85 -15.94 -2.89
CA LEU A 166 -3.42 -16.03 -3.13
C LEU A 166 -2.68 -16.89 -2.09
N ARG A 167 -3.40 -17.36 -1.07
CA ARG A 167 -2.91 -18.28 -0.02
C ARG A 167 -1.67 -17.77 0.72
N PHE A 168 -1.69 -16.50 1.10
CA PHE A 168 -0.66 -15.94 1.96
C PHE A 168 -1.28 -15.10 3.09
N GLU A 169 -0.50 -14.85 4.13
CA GLU A 169 -0.90 -14.04 5.28
C GLU A 169 -0.17 -12.70 5.27
N PRO A 170 -0.82 -11.62 5.72
CA PRO A 170 -0.16 -10.33 5.84
C PRO A 170 0.95 -10.40 6.89
N GLU A 171 2.13 -9.90 6.55
CA GLU A 171 3.21 -9.73 7.52
C GLU A 171 2.85 -8.61 8.51
N PRO A 172 3.37 -8.65 9.76
CA PRO A 172 3.23 -7.54 10.68
C PRO A 172 3.68 -6.22 10.06
N TRP A 173 2.89 -5.18 10.29
CA TRP A 173 3.17 -3.84 9.80
C TRP A 173 4.22 -3.17 10.67
N ARG A 174 5.22 -2.54 10.07
CA ARG A 174 6.34 -1.89 10.73
C ARG A 174 6.41 -0.41 10.38
N PRO A 175 7.04 0.44 11.22
CA PRO A 175 7.25 1.85 10.91
C PRO A 175 7.89 2.11 9.55
N GLU A 176 8.83 1.25 9.13
CA GLU A 176 9.47 1.33 7.82
C GLU A 176 8.47 1.17 6.68
N ASP A 177 7.41 0.39 6.86
CA ASP A 177 6.40 0.16 5.82
C ASP A 177 5.59 1.44 5.57
N THR A 178 5.20 2.14 6.65
CA THR A 178 4.55 3.46 6.55
C THR A 178 5.44 4.48 5.85
N LEU A 179 6.71 4.57 6.25
CA LEU A 179 7.68 5.47 5.63
C LEU A 179 7.97 5.09 4.17
N THR A 180 8.00 3.78 3.86
CA THR A 180 8.18 3.30 2.48
C THR A 180 7.05 3.78 1.58
N ILE A 181 5.80 3.70 2.05
CA ILE A 181 4.65 4.21 1.30
C ILE A 181 4.73 5.73 1.13
N GLY A 182 5.01 6.48 2.18
CA GLY A 182 5.15 7.94 2.09
C GLY A 182 6.24 8.37 1.10
N LYS A 183 7.41 7.73 1.15
CA LYS A 183 8.50 7.99 0.18
C LYS A 183 8.16 7.53 -1.22
N GLY A 184 7.44 6.42 -1.35
CA GLY A 184 6.97 5.92 -2.63
C GLY A 184 6.02 6.90 -3.30
N PHE A 185 5.07 7.47 -2.57
CA PHE A 185 4.20 8.53 -3.09
C PHE A 185 4.99 9.76 -3.51
N ALA A 186 5.94 10.22 -2.70
CA ALA A 186 6.80 11.33 -3.05
C ALA A 186 7.59 11.06 -4.35
N PHE A 187 8.10 9.83 -4.52
CA PHE A 187 8.78 9.40 -5.73
C PHE A 187 7.84 9.38 -6.95
N LEU A 188 6.66 8.77 -6.82
CA LEU A 188 5.67 8.65 -7.90
C LEU A 188 5.13 10.03 -8.35
N LEU A 189 4.96 10.96 -7.42
CA LEU A 189 4.53 12.33 -7.71
C LEU A 189 5.67 13.22 -8.24
N SER A 190 6.92 12.77 -8.11
CA SER A 190 8.08 13.50 -8.63
C SER A 190 8.27 13.24 -10.13
N THR A 191 7.59 14.00 -10.99
CA THR A 191 7.78 13.94 -12.44
C THR A 191 9.16 14.43 -12.89
N ALA A 192 9.91 15.05 -12.00
CA ALA A 192 11.21 15.66 -12.28
C ALA A 192 12.28 14.63 -12.71
N LEU A 193 12.19 13.37 -12.28
CA LEU A 193 13.18 12.35 -12.66
C LEU A 193 13.23 12.15 -14.18
N TYR A 194 12.09 11.92 -14.81
CA TYR A 194 12.02 11.70 -16.26
C TYR A 194 12.44 12.92 -17.04
N THR A 195 12.02 14.10 -16.61
CA THR A 195 12.41 15.36 -17.22
C THR A 195 13.92 15.58 -17.15
N ARG A 196 14.53 15.31 -15.99
CA ARG A 196 15.99 15.43 -15.81
C ARG A 196 16.76 14.41 -16.64
N LEU A 197 16.32 13.15 -16.69
CA LEU A 197 16.98 12.13 -17.52
C LEU A 197 16.91 12.47 -19.00
N ASN A 198 15.76 12.95 -19.49
CA ASN A 198 15.62 13.43 -20.86
C ASN A 198 16.52 14.65 -21.14
N PHE A 199 16.59 15.59 -20.20
CA PHE A 199 17.46 16.76 -20.32
C PHE A 199 18.94 16.38 -20.39
N ILE A 200 19.39 15.44 -19.55
CA ILE A 200 20.77 14.90 -19.58
C ILE A 200 21.04 14.22 -20.92
N ALA A 201 20.10 13.39 -21.42
CA ALA A 201 20.25 12.71 -22.68
C ALA A 201 20.32 13.68 -23.87
N ILE A 202 19.51 14.74 -23.85
CA ILE A 202 19.55 15.80 -24.86
C ILE A 202 20.85 16.58 -24.77
N ALA A 203 21.26 17.00 -23.59
CA ALA A 203 22.51 17.73 -23.37
C ALA A 203 23.73 16.94 -23.82
N ALA A 204 23.77 15.62 -23.55
CA ALA A 204 24.86 14.74 -24.03
C ALA A 204 24.91 14.69 -25.57
N LYS A 205 23.75 14.55 -26.23
CA LYS A 205 23.70 14.55 -27.70
C LYS A 205 24.12 15.88 -28.33
N LEU A 206 23.77 17.00 -27.70
CA LEU A 206 24.14 18.32 -28.18
C LEU A 206 25.65 18.62 -27.93
N ALA A 207 26.23 18.05 -26.88
CA ALA A 207 27.67 18.17 -26.62
C ALA A 207 28.50 17.42 -27.66
N ASP A 208 27.98 16.31 -28.22
CA ASP A 208 28.65 15.54 -29.26
C ASP A 208 28.46 16.16 -30.66
N GLU A 209 27.49 17.06 -30.86
CA GLU A 209 27.21 17.73 -32.14
C GLU A 209 27.03 19.26 -32.00
N PRO A 210 28.08 20.01 -31.58
CA PRO A 210 27.95 21.43 -31.29
C PRO A 210 27.61 22.31 -32.54
N ALA A 211 27.70 21.78 -33.72
CA ALA A 211 27.41 22.49 -34.98
C ALA A 211 25.90 22.50 -35.37
N LYS A 212 25.02 21.91 -34.56
CA LYS A 212 23.56 21.89 -34.78
C LYS A 212 22.77 22.88 -33.87
N LEU A 213 23.46 23.72 -33.12
CA LEU A 213 22.94 24.87 -32.38
C LEU A 213 23.13 26.13 -33.23
#